data_eb378af91e8fc700ca385c90d53267db
#
_entry.id   eb378af91e8fc700ca385c90d53267db
#
_cell.length_a   1.000
_cell.length_b   1.000
_cell.length_c   1.000
_cell.angle_alpha   90.00
_cell.angle_beta   90.00
_cell.angle_gamma   90.00
#
_symmetry.space_group_name_H-M   'P 1'
#
loop_
_entity.id
_entity.type
_entity.pdbx_description
1 polymer ?
#
loop_
_entity_poly.entity_id
_entity_poly.type
_entity_poly.pdbx_seq_one_letter_code
_entity_poly.pdbx_strand_id
1 'polypeptide(L)'
;MRKLILLAVVATLGATGGFAAAASHFNGANLLPLSKVSLAQARASALAAHPGTITDQELEREGGGTGLRYSFDIKSKGKTFEVGVDARTGKVLENKAEGPHPD
;
A
#
# COMPACT_ATOMS: atom_id res chain seq x y z
N MET A 1 -8.76 -14.40 30.66
CA MET A 1 -8.70 -14.47 29.99
C MET A 1 -8.51 -14.52 29.15
N ARG A 2 -8.12 -14.46 28.84
CA ARG A 2 -7.84 -14.51 27.97
C ARG A 2 -7.74 -14.61 27.00
N LYS A 3 -7.66 -14.52 26.84
CA LYS A 3 -7.62 -14.56 25.84
C LYS A 3 -7.43 -14.36 24.91
N LEU A 4 -7.23 -14.12 24.87
CA LEU A 4 -7.17 -13.84 23.90
C LEU A 4 -6.64 -13.88 23.06
N ILE A 5 -6.29 -13.84 23.18
CA ILE A 5 -5.95 -13.73 22.37
C ILE A 5 -5.79 -14.04 21.46
N LEU A 6 -5.68 -14.22 21.55
CA LEU A 6 -5.65 -14.45 20.62
C LEU A 6 -5.76 -14.40 19.81
N LEU A 7 -5.77 -14.28 19.80
CA LEU A 7 -6.08 -14.13 18.84
C LEU A 7 -5.71 -13.76 18.19
N ALA A 8 -5.43 -13.46 18.40
CA ALA A 8 -5.26 -12.97 17.65
C ALA A 8 -4.60 -13.16 16.92
N VAL A 9 -4.24 -13.45 16.96
CA VAL A 9 -3.86 -13.66 16.19
C VAL A 9 -4.11 -14.00 15.30
N VAL A 10 -4.35 -14.25 15.34
CA VAL A 10 -4.63 -14.44 14.48
C VAL A 10 -4.75 -13.95 13.64
N ALA A 11 -4.97 -13.67 13.93
CA ALA A 11 -5.17 -13.14 13.08
C ALA A 11 -4.31 -12.93 12.26
N THR A 12 -3.86 -12.95 12.57
CA THR A 12 -3.15 -12.72 11.88
C THR A 12 -2.92 -13.46 10.90
N LEU A 13 -3.08 -13.92 11.18
CA LEU A 13 -2.89 -14.49 10.36
C LEU A 13 -3.42 -14.73 9.44
N GLY A 14 -3.74 -15.02 9.80
CA GLY A 14 -4.23 -15.58 8.72
C GLY A 14 -4.40 -14.77 7.64
N ALA A 15 -4.69 -13.85 7.89
CA ALA A 15 -4.86 -12.89 6.89
C ALA A 15 -3.77 -12.90 5.89
N THR A 16 -2.67 -13.46 6.23
CA THR A 16 -1.53 -13.39 5.36
C THR A 16 -1.74 -14.06 4.04
N GLY A 17 -2.52 -15.10 4.00
CA GLY A 17 -2.69 -15.79 2.73
C GLY A 17 -3.33 -14.95 1.67
N GLY A 18 -4.25 -14.11 2.06
CA GLY A 18 -4.93 -13.29 1.08
C GLY A 18 -4.05 -12.25 0.45
N PHE A 19 -3.05 -11.83 1.14
CA PHE A 19 -2.20 -10.78 0.62
C PHE A 19 -1.42 -11.20 -0.59
N ALA A 20 -0.92 -12.43 -0.59
CA ALA A 20 -0.08 -12.85 -1.69
C ALA A 20 -0.81 -12.77 -3.01
N ALA A 21 -2.07 -13.14 -3.01
CA ALA A 21 -2.84 -13.09 -4.25
C ALA A 21 -3.06 -11.67 -4.70
N ALA A 22 -3.29 -10.77 -3.76
CA ALA A 22 -3.60 -9.40 -4.13
C ALA A 22 -2.37 -8.65 -4.62
N ALA A 23 -1.18 -9.13 -4.33
CA ALA A 23 0.04 -8.42 -4.65
C ALA A 23 0.70 -8.97 -5.90
N SER A 24 -0.08 -9.32 -6.91
CA SER A 24 0.46 -9.98 -8.09
C SER A 24 1.33 -9.07 -8.95
N HIS A 25 1.15 -7.77 -8.91
CA HIS A 25 1.88 -6.87 -9.78
C HIS A 25 2.60 -5.82 -8.95
N PHE A 26 3.92 -5.72 -9.15
CA PHE A 26 4.73 -4.76 -8.42
C PHE A 26 5.94 -4.36 -9.26
N ASN A 27 6.01 -3.07 -9.58
CA ASN A 27 7.14 -2.49 -10.30
C ASN A 27 8.07 -1.78 -9.33
N GLY A 28 9.35 -1.83 -9.61
CA GLY A 28 10.32 -1.08 -8.82
C GLY A 28 10.97 -1.90 -7.70
N ALA A 29 10.87 -3.22 -7.77
CA ALA A 29 11.45 -4.06 -6.72
C ALA A 29 12.94 -3.80 -6.53
N ASN A 30 13.64 -3.37 -7.58
CA ASN A 30 15.06 -3.07 -7.48
C ASN A 30 15.34 -1.91 -6.55
N LEU A 31 14.37 -1.09 -6.22
CA LEU A 31 14.55 0.03 -5.30
C LEU A 31 14.27 -0.35 -3.84
N LEU A 32 13.78 -1.56 -3.59
CA LEU A 32 13.47 -1.99 -2.22
C LEU A 32 14.61 -1.81 -1.22
N PRO A 33 15.87 -2.04 -1.60
CA PRO A 33 16.94 -1.83 -0.62
C PRO A 33 17.04 -0.40 -0.10
N LEU A 34 16.46 0.56 -0.80
CA LEU A 34 16.50 1.97 -0.39
C LEU A 34 15.35 2.35 0.52
N SER A 35 14.35 1.49 0.65
CA SER A 35 13.19 1.81 1.45
C SER A 35 13.44 1.41 2.91
N LYS A 36 12.73 2.06 3.82
CA LYS A 36 12.73 1.71 5.23
C LYS A 36 11.36 1.20 5.67
N VAL A 37 10.37 1.43 4.85
CA VAL A 37 9.01 0.96 5.09
C VAL A 37 8.78 -0.20 4.13
N SER A 38 8.30 -1.32 4.64
CA SER A 38 8.07 -2.48 3.79
C SER A 38 6.85 -2.24 2.90
N LEU A 39 6.77 -3.02 1.83
CA LEU A 39 5.60 -2.95 0.96
C LEU A 39 4.33 -3.26 1.75
N ALA A 40 4.37 -4.24 2.65
CA ALA A 40 3.21 -4.58 3.44
C ALA A 40 2.77 -3.43 4.34
N GLN A 41 3.73 -2.73 4.95
CA GLN A 41 3.40 -1.57 5.78
C GLN A 41 2.81 -0.45 4.94
N ALA A 42 3.40 -0.21 3.76
CA ALA A 42 2.91 0.84 2.89
C ALA A 42 1.50 0.54 2.39
N ARG A 43 1.22 -0.74 2.06
CA ARG A 43 -0.12 -1.14 1.66
C ARG A 43 -1.13 -0.87 2.77
N ALA A 44 -0.76 -1.20 4.00
CA ALA A 44 -1.66 -0.96 5.13
C ALA A 44 -1.93 0.53 5.30
N SER A 45 -0.91 1.36 5.18
CA SER A 45 -1.08 2.80 5.28
C SER A 45 -1.97 3.34 4.17
N ALA A 46 -1.76 2.85 2.96
CA ALA A 46 -2.57 3.31 1.83
C ALA A 46 -4.03 2.93 2.01
N LEU A 47 -4.30 1.70 2.44
CA LEU A 47 -5.67 1.25 2.63
C LEU A 47 -6.34 1.93 3.82
N ALA A 48 -5.57 2.34 4.81
CA ALA A 48 -6.13 3.12 5.91
C ALA A 48 -6.52 4.52 5.42
N ALA A 49 -5.72 5.09 4.54
CA ALA A 49 -6.01 6.40 3.98
C ALA A 49 -7.17 6.33 2.99
N HIS A 50 -7.27 5.24 2.23
CA HIS A 50 -8.33 5.10 1.24
C HIS A 50 -8.71 3.63 1.13
N PRO A 51 -9.74 3.19 1.83
CA PRO A 51 -10.18 1.78 1.76
C PRO A 51 -10.64 1.40 0.36
N GLY A 52 -10.33 0.19 -0.04
CA GLY A 52 -10.71 -0.32 -1.35
C GLY A 52 -9.84 -1.50 -1.72
N THR A 53 -9.73 -1.74 -3.02
CA THR A 53 -8.94 -2.84 -3.56
C THR A 53 -7.72 -2.28 -4.28
N ILE A 54 -6.53 -2.69 -3.87
CA ILE A 54 -5.31 -2.30 -4.57
C ILE A 54 -5.23 -3.06 -5.87
N THR A 55 -5.20 -2.33 -6.97
CA THR A 55 -5.14 -2.92 -8.30
C THR A 55 -3.77 -2.77 -8.95
N ASP A 56 -2.94 -1.86 -8.45
CA ASP A 56 -1.60 -1.70 -8.98
C ASP A 56 -0.72 -1.12 -7.88
N GLN A 57 0.56 -1.43 -7.94
CA GLN A 57 1.49 -0.96 -6.92
C GLN A 57 2.89 -0.86 -7.49
N GLU A 58 3.62 0.16 -7.09
CA GLU A 58 4.99 0.35 -7.55
C GLU A 58 5.80 1.15 -6.54
N LEU A 59 7.11 1.02 -6.63
CA LEU A 59 8.06 1.80 -5.85
C LEU A 59 8.88 2.60 -6.83
N GLU A 60 8.97 3.90 -6.62
CA GLU A 60 9.56 4.79 -7.60
C GLU A 60 10.23 5.97 -6.92
N ARG A 61 11.15 6.58 -7.66
CA ARG A 61 11.74 7.84 -7.26
C ARG A 61 10.82 8.94 -7.76
N GLU A 62 10.38 9.77 -6.85
CA GLU A 62 9.49 10.86 -7.23
C GLU A 62 9.62 11.99 -6.22
N GLY A 63 9.55 13.24 -6.67
CA GLY A 63 9.66 14.39 -5.81
C GLY A 63 8.56 14.41 -4.76
N GLY A 64 8.85 15.05 -3.64
CA GLY A 64 7.95 15.07 -2.50
C GLY A 64 8.43 14.09 -1.44
N GLY A 65 8.22 14.42 -0.18
CA GLY A 65 8.71 13.60 0.90
C GLY A 65 10.21 13.39 0.79
N THR A 66 10.65 12.15 0.97
CA THR A 66 12.07 11.83 0.92
C THR A 66 12.57 11.50 -0.49
N GLY A 67 11.70 11.55 -1.49
CA GLY A 67 12.09 11.26 -2.86
C GLY A 67 11.95 9.81 -3.26
N LEU A 68 11.46 8.96 -2.38
CA LEU A 68 11.20 7.57 -2.68
C LEU A 68 9.79 7.25 -2.19
N ARG A 69 8.98 6.67 -3.05
CA ARG A 69 7.55 6.55 -2.78
C ARG A 69 6.98 5.24 -3.29
N TYR A 70 6.13 4.62 -2.49
CA TYR A 70 5.23 3.59 -2.98
C TYR A 70 3.99 4.28 -3.53
N SER A 71 3.55 3.86 -4.71
CA SER A 71 2.32 4.37 -5.31
C SER A 71 1.36 3.22 -5.50
N PHE A 72 0.11 3.42 -5.11
CA PHE A 72 -0.93 2.41 -5.20
C PHE A 72 -2.12 2.97 -5.95
N ASP A 73 -2.65 2.18 -6.88
CA ASP A 73 -3.97 2.45 -7.42
C ASP A 73 -4.96 1.65 -6.60
N ILE A 74 -5.96 2.33 -6.07
CA ILE A 74 -6.97 1.70 -5.23
C ILE A 74 -8.34 1.93 -5.86
N LYS A 75 -9.03 0.83 -6.14
CA LYS A 75 -10.38 0.92 -6.68
C LYS A 75 -11.38 0.94 -5.54
N SER A 76 -12.25 1.92 -5.57
CA SER A 76 -13.25 2.12 -4.53
C SER A 76 -14.51 2.68 -5.17
N LYS A 77 -15.61 1.95 -5.06
CA LYS A 77 -16.90 2.39 -5.56
C LYS A 77 -16.85 2.80 -7.03
N GLY A 78 -16.19 1.99 -7.82
CA GLY A 78 -16.12 2.20 -9.26
C GLY A 78 -15.13 3.24 -9.73
N LYS A 79 -14.38 3.84 -8.82
CA LYS A 79 -13.37 4.84 -9.15
C LYS A 79 -12.01 4.39 -8.72
N THR A 80 -10.98 4.89 -9.38
CA THR A 80 -9.61 4.60 -9.03
C THR A 80 -9.00 5.82 -8.35
N PHE A 81 -8.33 5.58 -7.25
CA PHE A 81 -7.63 6.62 -6.49
C PHE A 81 -6.16 6.28 -6.47
N GLU A 82 -5.32 7.30 -6.58
CA GLU A 82 -3.89 7.13 -6.45
C GLU A 82 -3.47 7.55 -5.05
N VAL A 83 -2.80 6.63 -4.34
CA VAL A 83 -2.34 6.91 -2.98
C VAL A 83 -0.83 6.69 -2.95
N GLY A 84 -0.10 7.71 -2.53
CA GLY A 84 1.35 7.67 -2.43
C GLY A 84 1.78 7.63 -0.97
N VAL A 85 2.71 6.74 -0.66
CA VAL A 85 3.24 6.58 0.69
C VAL A 85 4.75 6.71 0.63
N ASP A 86 5.31 7.60 1.44
CA ASP A 86 6.75 7.78 1.49
C ASP A 86 7.41 6.47 1.94
N ALA A 87 8.36 5.99 1.15
CA ALA A 87 8.95 4.68 1.38
C ALA A 87 9.97 4.68 2.52
N ARG A 88 10.31 5.85 3.04
CA ARG A 88 11.24 5.93 4.16
C ARG A 88 10.58 6.33 5.46
N THR A 89 9.52 7.12 5.41
CA THR A 89 8.83 7.59 6.62
C THR A 89 7.48 6.94 6.85
N GLY A 90 6.86 6.42 5.78
CA GLY A 90 5.52 5.86 5.87
C GLY A 90 4.42 6.90 5.80
N LYS A 91 4.78 8.16 5.57
CA LYS A 91 3.79 9.21 5.51
C LYS A 91 3.00 9.16 4.22
N VAL A 92 1.70 9.35 4.29
CA VAL A 92 0.87 9.42 3.08
C VAL A 92 1.10 10.78 2.45
N LEU A 93 1.57 10.77 1.20
CA LEU A 93 1.93 11.98 0.48
C LEU A 93 0.87 12.39 -0.53
N GLU A 94 0.04 11.45 -0.95
CA GLU A 94 -0.93 11.72 -1.98
C GLU A 94 -2.12 10.80 -1.80
N ASN A 95 -3.33 11.32 -2.04
CA ASN A 95 -4.55 10.53 -2.00
C ASN A 95 -5.57 11.28 -2.82
N LYS A 96 -5.67 10.93 -4.09
CA LYS A 96 -6.58 11.67 -4.98
C LYS A 96 -7.19 10.75 -6.01
N ALA A 97 -8.37 11.12 -6.48
CA ALA A 97 -9.03 10.40 -7.54
C ALA A 97 -8.28 10.62 -8.84
N GLU A 98 -8.13 9.55 -9.62
CA GLU A 98 -7.62 9.68 -10.98
C GLU A 98 -8.75 10.20 -11.85
N GLY A 99 -8.38 10.95 -12.89
CA GLY A 99 -9.35 11.44 -13.82
C GLY A 99 -9.84 10.32 -14.73
N PRO A 100 -10.80 10.62 -15.59
CA PRO A 100 -11.32 9.62 -16.52
C PRO A 100 -10.27 9.12 -17.50
N HIS A 101 -9.19 9.86 -17.69
CA HIS A 101 -8.09 9.44 -18.53
C HIS A 101 -6.82 9.54 -17.70
N PRO A 102 -6.53 8.50 -16.90
CA PRO A 102 -5.51 8.61 -15.89
C PRO A 102 -4.08 8.66 -16.43
N ASP A 103 -3.84 8.31 -17.63
CA ASP A 103 -2.50 8.44 -18.16
C ASP A 103 -2.35 9.80 -18.86
#